data_4dba7fba1ea88d26c1134f4c46c1df30
#
_entry.id   4dba7fba1ea88d26c1134f4c46c1df30
#
_cell.length_a   1.000
_cell.length_b   1.000
_cell.length_c   1.000
_cell.angle_alpha   90.00
_cell.angle_beta   90.00
_cell.angle_gamma   90.00
#
_symmetry.space_group_name_H-M   'P 1'
#
loop_
_entity.id
_entity.type
_entity.pdbx_description
1 polymer ?
#
loop_
_entity_poly.entity_id
_entity_poly.type
_entity_poly.pdbx_seq_one_letter_code
_entity_poly.pdbx_strand_id
1 'polypeptide(L)'
;MTKNIKLTNWFIIIFSSIVISAILWNTYIFVQNFKNEERNKMELWSLATLELVSAEGEISNLTLEVLKKNTTTPMIKIDSDGSIEVNNIPDLDINDTIQINKLVNKFKSENPPIEINFGKERISTLYYGNSSLLNKLKYYPLALLIIAAIFGFIAFLFFKNSKIAEMNKLWSG
;
A
#
# COMPACT_ATOMS: atom_id res chain seq x y z
N MET A 1 40.68 -25.57 -14.00
CA MET A 1 40.09 -24.23 -14.20
C MET A 1 38.56 -24.20 -14.19
N THR A 2 37.86 -25.27 -14.53
CA THR A 2 36.38 -25.36 -14.62
C THR A 2 35.63 -25.34 -13.26
N LYS A 3 36.29 -25.72 -12.15
CA LYS A 3 35.69 -25.82 -10.82
C LYS A 3 35.39 -24.42 -10.21
N ASN A 4 36.25 -23.44 -10.47
CA ASN A 4 36.07 -22.07 -9.93
C ASN A 4 34.95 -21.31 -10.62
N ILE A 5 34.71 -21.57 -11.91
CA ILE A 5 33.60 -20.92 -12.67
C ILE A 5 32.24 -21.37 -12.13
N LYS A 6 32.09 -22.64 -11.76
CA LYS A 6 30.83 -23.13 -11.16
C LYS A 6 30.59 -22.49 -9.80
N LEU A 7 31.63 -22.33 -8.97
CA LEU A 7 31.52 -21.71 -7.64
C LEU A 7 31.10 -20.25 -7.73
N THR A 8 31.71 -19.49 -8.65
CA THR A 8 31.40 -18.08 -8.89
C THR A 8 29.95 -17.89 -9.36
N ASN A 9 29.48 -18.77 -10.26
CA ASN A 9 28.07 -18.68 -10.73
C ASN A 9 27.09 -18.98 -9.58
N TRP A 10 27.37 -19.93 -8.71
CA TRP A 10 26.55 -20.21 -7.53
C TRP A 10 26.54 -19.05 -6.55
N PHE A 11 27.66 -18.38 -6.35
CA PHE A 11 27.78 -17.20 -5.50
C PHE A 11 26.91 -16.04 -6.02
N ILE A 12 26.92 -15.80 -7.33
CA ILE A 12 26.10 -14.77 -7.98
C ILE A 12 24.61 -15.05 -7.80
N ILE A 13 24.19 -16.31 -7.99
CA ILE A 13 22.79 -16.71 -7.84
C ILE A 13 22.33 -16.52 -6.39
N ILE A 14 23.10 -16.99 -5.42
CA ILE A 14 22.77 -16.86 -3.99
C ILE A 14 22.72 -15.39 -3.60
N PHE A 15 23.72 -14.59 -3.98
CA PHE A 15 23.78 -13.18 -3.69
C PHE A 15 22.58 -12.41 -4.29
N SER A 16 22.25 -12.67 -5.56
CA SER A 16 21.08 -12.08 -6.21
C SER A 16 19.78 -12.46 -5.51
N SER A 17 19.63 -13.71 -5.08
CA SER A 17 18.46 -14.18 -4.34
C SER A 17 18.32 -13.46 -2.99
N ILE A 18 19.41 -13.25 -2.27
CA ILE A 18 19.41 -12.51 -1.00
C ILE A 18 18.99 -11.05 -1.23
N VAL A 19 19.56 -10.40 -2.25
CA VAL A 19 19.20 -9.00 -2.58
C VAL A 19 17.73 -8.87 -2.93
N ILE A 20 17.20 -9.75 -3.78
CA ILE A 20 15.79 -9.76 -4.15
C ILE A 20 14.91 -9.97 -2.92
N SER A 21 15.25 -10.94 -2.07
CA SER A 21 14.50 -11.20 -0.83
C SER A 21 14.52 -10.01 0.13
N ALA A 22 15.66 -9.33 0.25
CA ALA A 22 15.78 -8.13 1.08
C ALA A 22 14.92 -6.96 0.55
N ILE A 23 14.89 -6.78 -0.77
CA ILE A 23 14.03 -5.76 -1.42
C ILE A 23 12.56 -6.05 -1.15
N LEU A 24 12.12 -7.29 -1.36
CA LEU A 24 10.74 -7.70 -1.13
C LEU A 24 10.33 -7.55 0.34
N TRP A 25 11.21 -7.95 1.26
CA TRP A 25 11.00 -7.82 2.70
C TRP A 25 10.88 -6.34 3.13
N ASN A 26 11.80 -5.51 2.68
CA ASN A 26 11.77 -4.07 2.97
C ASN A 26 10.49 -3.41 2.44
N THR A 27 10.09 -3.76 1.21
CA THR A 27 8.87 -3.22 0.59
C THR A 27 7.61 -3.69 1.34
N TYR A 28 7.57 -4.93 1.80
CA TYR A 28 6.47 -5.44 2.62
C TYR A 28 6.32 -4.63 3.92
N ILE A 29 7.41 -4.41 4.66
CA ILE A 29 7.41 -3.60 5.88
C ILE A 29 6.92 -2.17 5.57
N PHE A 30 7.41 -1.57 4.49
CA PHE A 30 7.03 -0.23 4.08
C PHE A 30 5.52 -0.11 3.82
N VAL A 31 4.94 -1.05 3.07
CA VAL A 31 3.49 -1.09 2.82
C VAL A 31 2.69 -1.27 4.10
N GLN A 32 3.15 -2.12 5.03
CA GLN A 32 2.48 -2.29 6.32
C GLN A 32 2.52 -1.02 7.18
N ASN A 33 3.64 -0.32 7.21
CA ASN A 33 3.75 0.95 7.92
C ASN A 33 2.78 2.00 7.34
N PHE A 34 2.67 2.10 6.01
CA PHE A 34 1.68 2.98 5.38
C PHE A 34 0.23 2.61 5.72
N LYS A 35 -0.10 1.32 5.77
CA LYS A 35 -1.43 0.86 6.21
C LYS A 35 -1.72 1.27 7.65
N ASN A 36 -0.74 1.15 8.53
CA ASN A 36 -0.89 1.56 9.93
C ASN A 36 -1.09 3.08 10.05
N GLU A 37 -0.35 3.88 9.26
CA GLU A 37 -0.54 5.33 9.22
C GLU A 37 -1.93 5.72 8.70
N GLU A 38 -2.44 5.05 7.67
CA GLU A 38 -3.80 5.29 7.19
C GLU A 38 -4.84 4.90 8.25
N ARG A 39 -4.63 3.81 8.98
CA ARG A 39 -5.50 3.41 10.06
C ARG A 39 -5.51 4.45 11.18
N ASN A 40 -4.35 4.89 11.66
CA ASN A 40 -4.22 5.93 12.68
C ASN A 40 -4.94 7.22 12.26
N LYS A 41 -4.81 7.60 10.99
CA LYS A 41 -5.52 8.76 10.42
C LYS A 41 -7.03 8.58 10.46
N MET A 42 -7.54 7.39 10.14
CA MET A 42 -8.98 7.11 10.18
C MET A 42 -9.51 6.98 11.62
N GLU A 43 -8.70 6.49 12.56
CA GLU A 43 -9.04 6.49 13.98
C GLU A 43 -9.14 7.93 14.52
N LEU A 44 -8.19 8.81 14.18
CA LEU A 44 -8.28 10.23 14.52
C LEU A 44 -9.51 10.89 13.90
N TRP A 45 -9.83 10.57 12.66
CA TRP A 45 -11.05 11.06 12.01
C TRP A 45 -12.31 10.57 12.72
N SER A 46 -12.34 9.32 13.17
CA SER A 46 -13.46 8.77 13.92
C SER A 46 -13.64 9.43 15.29
N LEU A 47 -12.54 9.75 15.98
CA LEU A 47 -12.57 10.50 17.24
C LEU A 47 -13.07 11.95 17.04
N ALA A 48 -12.63 12.59 15.96
CA ALA A 48 -13.13 13.92 15.61
C ALA A 48 -14.62 13.91 15.27
N THR A 49 -15.11 12.85 14.62
CA THR A 49 -16.55 12.64 14.36
C THR A 49 -17.33 12.43 15.67
N LEU A 50 -16.77 11.64 16.59
CA LEU A 50 -17.39 11.45 17.90
C LEU A 50 -17.49 12.76 18.68
N GLU A 51 -16.44 13.58 18.69
CA GLU A 51 -16.48 14.91 19.32
C GLU A 51 -17.53 15.80 18.67
N LEU A 52 -17.64 15.80 17.33
CA LEU A 52 -18.65 16.58 16.60
C LEU A 52 -20.09 16.23 17.02
N VAL A 53 -20.37 14.92 17.22
CA VAL A 53 -21.72 14.42 17.58
C VAL A 53 -22.01 14.62 19.07
N SER A 54 -20.98 14.56 19.93
CA SER A 54 -21.13 14.64 21.39
C SER A 54 -20.95 16.04 21.97
N ALA A 55 -20.54 17.02 21.16
CA ALA A 55 -20.30 18.37 21.64
C ALA A 55 -21.63 19.08 22.02
N GLU A 56 -21.75 19.46 23.28
CA GLU A 56 -22.86 20.32 23.78
C GLU A 56 -22.53 21.82 23.62
N GLY A 57 -21.43 22.20 22.99
CA GLY A 57 -20.93 23.56 22.86
C GLY A 57 -20.15 23.83 21.57
N GLU A 58 -19.20 24.78 21.61
CA GLU A 58 -18.37 25.10 20.46
C GLU A 58 -17.44 23.94 20.10
N ILE A 59 -17.47 23.55 18.83
CA ILE A 59 -16.60 22.52 18.28
C ILE A 59 -15.19 23.11 18.12
N SER A 60 -14.19 22.34 18.51
CA SER A 60 -12.79 22.73 18.36
C SER A 60 -12.42 22.96 16.88
N ASN A 61 -11.69 24.06 16.61
CA ASN A 61 -11.12 24.27 15.27
C ASN A 61 -10.22 23.10 14.81
N LEU A 62 -9.55 22.44 15.77
CA LEU A 62 -8.74 21.26 15.50
C LEU A 62 -9.58 20.10 14.97
N THR A 63 -10.74 19.84 15.56
CA THR A 63 -11.67 18.79 15.14
C THR A 63 -12.13 19.02 13.71
N LEU A 64 -12.53 20.25 13.39
CA LEU A 64 -12.91 20.62 12.02
C LEU A 64 -11.76 20.45 11.02
N GLU A 65 -10.53 20.79 11.41
CA GLU A 65 -9.36 20.58 10.57
C GLU A 65 -9.08 19.08 10.32
N VAL A 66 -9.16 18.25 11.35
CA VAL A 66 -8.97 16.79 11.20
C VAL A 66 -9.98 16.21 10.22
N LEU A 67 -11.26 16.58 10.35
CA LEU A 67 -12.32 16.12 9.44
C LEU A 67 -12.09 16.56 7.99
N LYS A 68 -11.62 17.79 7.78
CA LYS A 68 -11.34 18.35 6.44
C LYS A 68 -10.07 17.78 5.82
N LYS A 69 -9.08 17.37 6.61
CA LYS A 69 -7.77 16.89 6.10
C LYS A 69 -7.80 15.50 5.48
N ASN A 70 -8.87 14.74 5.63
CA ASN A 70 -8.99 13.48 4.89
C ASN A 70 -9.37 13.74 3.43
N THR A 71 -8.36 13.96 2.58
CA THR A 71 -8.54 14.25 1.15
C THR A 71 -8.17 13.09 0.24
N THR A 72 -7.65 11.98 0.77
CA THR A 72 -7.04 10.91 -0.03
C THR A 72 -7.60 9.52 0.21
N THR A 73 -8.12 9.26 1.42
CA THR A 73 -8.63 7.94 1.78
C THR A 73 -10.13 7.88 1.51
N PRO A 74 -10.60 7.01 0.60
CA PRO A 74 -12.01 6.84 0.33
C PRO A 74 -12.69 6.18 1.53
N MET A 75 -13.85 6.68 1.94
CA MET A 75 -14.57 6.15 3.09
C MET A 75 -16.08 6.24 2.94
N ILE A 76 -16.77 5.35 3.63
CA ILE A 76 -18.23 5.32 3.80
C ILE A 76 -18.50 5.17 5.30
N LYS A 77 -19.17 6.14 5.88
CA LYS A 77 -19.69 6.08 7.26
C LYS A 77 -21.16 5.67 7.20
N ILE A 78 -21.56 4.71 7.99
CA ILE A 78 -22.94 4.27 8.12
C ILE A 78 -23.34 4.47 9.58
N ASP A 79 -24.32 5.33 9.81
CA ASP A 79 -24.84 5.62 11.13
C ASP A 79 -25.86 4.57 11.60
N SER A 80 -26.14 4.53 12.89
CA SER A 80 -27.07 3.54 13.48
C SER A 80 -28.52 3.71 12.98
N ASP A 81 -28.89 4.89 12.51
CA ASP A 81 -30.18 5.18 11.87
C ASP A 81 -30.24 4.78 10.39
N GLY A 82 -29.12 4.28 9.83
CA GLY A 82 -28.98 3.88 8.44
C GLY A 82 -28.58 5.01 7.50
N SER A 83 -28.34 6.22 7.98
CA SER A 83 -27.82 7.31 7.15
C SER A 83 -26.40 7.01 6.68
N ILE A 84 -26.08 7.42 5.46
CA ILE A 84 -24.82 7.10 4.78
C ILE A 84 -24.12 8.41 4.41
N GLU A 85 -22.88 8.54 4.87
CA GLU A 85 -21.98 9.61 4.47
C GLU A 85 -20.82 9.06 3.68
N VAL A 86 -20.49 9.68 2.55
CA VAL A 86 -19.43 9.26 1.64
C VAL A 86 -18.39 10.36 1.50
N ASN A 87 -17.11 10.00 1.53
CA ASN A 87 -16.04 10.96 1.35
C ASN A 87 -14.93 10.35 0.45
N ASN A 88 -14.35 11.18 -0.42
CA ASN A 88 -13.28 10.83 -1.37
C ASN A 88 -13.63 9.67 -2.33
N ILE A 89 -14.89 9.53 -2.69
CA ILE A 89 -15.34 8.59 -3.71
C ILE A 89 -16.04 9.41 -4.80
N PRO A 90 -15.36 9.70 -5.93
CA PRO A 90 -15.97 10.43 -7.02
C PRO A 90 -17.07 9.60 -7.68
N ASP A 91 -18.08 10.29 -8.21
CA ASP A 91 -19.15 9.73 -9.04
C ASP A 91 -19.99 8.62 -8.39
N LEU A 92 -20.02 8.55 -7.04
CA LEU A 92 -20.87 7.61 -6.32
C LEU A 92 -22.28 8.19 -6.11
N ASP A 93 -23.30 7.50 -6.61
CA ASP A 93 -24.69 7.77 -6.25
C ASP A 93 -24.98 7.15 -4.87
N ILE A 94 -25.27 8.01 -3.88
CA ILE A 94 -25.59 7.59 -2.50
C ILE A 94 -26.90 6.77 -2.45
N ASN A 95 -27.77 6.92 -3.45
CA ASN A 95 -29.03 6.16 -3.53
C ASN A 95 -28.84 4.76 -4.17
N ASP A 96 -27.70 4.51 -4.82
CA ASP A 96 -27.37 3.18 -5.37
C ASP A 96 -26.87 2.24 -4.28
N THR A 97 -27.80 1.60 -3.59
CA THR A 97 -27.51 0.62 -2.52
C THR A 97 -26.62 -0.52 -2.99
N ILE A 98 -26.69 -0.91 -4.26
CA ILE A 98 -25.88 -2.00 -4.81
C ILE A 98 -24.40 -1.57 -4.89
N GLN A 99 -24.12 -0.38 -5.40
CA GLN A 99 -22.78 0.19 -5.45
C GLN A 99 -22.20 0.39 -4.06
N ILE A 100 -22.98 0.92 -3.12
CA ILE A 100 -22.57 1.14 -1.73
C ILE A 100 -22.18 -0.19 -1.09
N ASN A 101 -23.03 -1.21 -1.16
CA ASN A 101 -22.74 -2.52 -0.59
C ASN A 101 -21.49 -3.17 -1.20
N LYS A 102 -21.28 -3.03 -2.51
CA LYS A 102 -20.08 -3.49 -3.19
C LYS A 102 -18.82 -2.80 -2.66
N LEU A 103 -18.87 -1.49 -2.46
CA LEU A 103 -17.76 -0.70 -1.92
C LEU A 103 -17.50 -1.04 -0.45
N VAL A 104 -18.52 -1.14 0.37
CA VAL A 104 -18.41 -1.56 1.78
C VAL A 104 -17.74 -2.93 1.89
N ASN A 105 -18.14 -3.91 1.07
CA ASN A 105 -17.51 -5.23 1.06
C ASN A 105 -16.05 -5.18 0.59
N LYS A 106 -15.75 -4.35 -0.41
CA LYS A 106 -14.37 -4.09 -0.85
C LYS A 106 -13.54 -3.49 0.30
N PHE A 107 -14.03 -2.45 0.95
CA PHE A 107 -13.32 -1.78 2.05
C PHE A 107 -13.10 -2.72 3.24
N LYS A 108 -14.08 -3.55 3.58
CA LYS A 108 -13.93 -4.61 4.61
C LYS A 108 -12.82 -5.61 4.27
N SER A 109 -12.62 -5.90 2.99
CA SER A 109 -11.53 -6.81 2.57
C SER A 109 -10.16 -6.14 2.57
N GLU A 110 -10.11 -4.80 2.46
CA GLU A 110 -8.87 -4.03 2.45
C GLU A 110 -8.42 -3.65 3.87
N ASN A 111 -9.37 -3.22 4.72
CA ASN A 111 -9.09 -2.74 6.09
C ASN A 111 -10.22 -3.13 7.06
N PRO A 112 -9.90 -3.44 8.32
CA PRO A 112 -10.93 -3.67 9.33
C PRO A 112 -11.71 -2.36 9.59
N PRO A 113 -13.05 -2.40 9.68
CA PRO A 113 -13.86 -1.22 9.95
C PRO A 113 -13.55 -0.62 11.33
N ILE A 114 -13.88 0.66 11.50
CA ILE A 114 -13.76 1.36 12.78
C ILE A 114 -15.17 1.63 13.29
N GLU A 115 -15.47 1.13 14.49
CA GLU A 115 -16.73 1.41 15.18
C GLU A 115 -16.59 2.71 15.98
N ILE A 116 -17.53 3.60 15.81
CA ILE A 116 -17.62 4.87 16.54
C ILE A 116 -18.70 4.69 17.60
N ASN A 117 -18.28 4.68 18.87
CA ASN A 117 -19.14 4.40 20.00
C ASN A 117 -19.26 5.64 20.90
N PHE A 118 -20.47 5.94 21.35
CA PHE A 118 -20.74 6.92 22.40
C PHE A 118 -21.20 6.18 23.66
N GLY A 119 -20.34 6.12 24.66
CA GLY A 119 -20.55 5.28 25.82
C GLY A 119 -20.57 3.79 25.45
N LYS A 120 -21.72 3.14 25.61
CA LYS A 120 -21.91 1.72 25.25
C LYS A 120 -22.66 1.52 23.93
N GLU A 121 -23.11 2.58 23.29
CA GLU A 121 -23.89 2.52 22.07
C GLU A 121 -23.03 2.82 20.86
N ARG A 122 -23.15 1.97 19.83
CA ARG A 122 -22.52 2.22 18.55
C ARG A 122 -23.35 3.21 17.78
N ILE A 123 -22.80 4.39 17.54
CA ILE A 123 -23.47 5.47 16.80
C ILE A 123 -23.22 5.39 15.29
N SER A 124 -22.05 4.90 14.88
CA SER A 124 -21.74 4.70 13.46
C SER A 124 -20.63 3.68 13.25
N THR A 125 -20.48 3.23 11.99
CA THR A 125 -19.38 2.38 11.55
C THR A 125 -18.73 3.02 10.34
N LEU A 126 -17.39 3.20 10.41
CA LEU A 126 -16.59 3.74 9.35
C LEU A 126 -15.92 2.62 8.55
N TYR A 127 -16.24 2.52 7.27
CA TYR A 127 -15.59 1.66 6.30
C TYR A 127 -14.66 2.52 5.44
N TYR A 128 -13.40 2.12 5.29
CA TYR A 128 -12.43 2.88 4.50
C TYR A 128 -11.59 1.95 3.62
N GLY A 129 -11.32 2.44 2.42
CA GLY A 129 -10.49 1.74 1.45
C GLY A 129 -9.05 2.24 1.49
N ASN A 130 -8.18 1.57 0.74
CA ASN A 130 -6.82 2.03 0.56
C ASN A 130 -6.79 3.36 -0.20
N SER A 131 -5.96 4.30 0.24
CA SER A 131 -5.73 5.54 -0.49
C SER A 131 -5.15 5.31 -1.88
N SER A 132 -5.22 6.32 -2.74
CA SER A 132 -4.62 6.26 -4.08
C SER A 132 -3.11 6.00 -4.02
N LEU A 133 -2.43 6.52 -3.00
CA LEU A 133 -1.01 6.29 -2.76
C LEU A 133 -0.74 4.82 -2.43
N LEU A 134 -1.46 4.25 -1.48
CA LEU A 134 -1.30 2.85 -1.08
C LEU A 134 -1.61 1.90 -2.24
N ASN A 135 -2.63 2.22 -3.06
CA ASN A 135 -2.95 1.45 -4.26
C ASN A 135 -1.83 1.50 -5.31
N LYS A 136 -1.06 2.58 -5.41
CA LYS A 136 0.12 2.66 -6.28
C LYS A 136 1.30 1.89 -5.69
N LEU A 137 1.50 1.97 -4.38
CA LEU A 137 2.61 1.31 -3.69
C LEU A 137 2.59 -0.22 -3.80
N LYS A 138 1.42 -0.84 -3.96
CA LYS A 138 1.34 -2.30 -4.15
C LYS A 138 2.05 -2.79 -5.42
N TYR A 139 2.27 -1.92 -6.41
CA TYR A 139 3.00 -2.25 -7.64
C TYR A 139 4.50 -1.97 -7.56
N TYR A 140 4.95 -1.31 -6.49
CA TYR A 140 6.35 -0.95 -6.31
C TYR A 140 7.30 -2.16 -6.29
N PRO A 141 6.98 -3.30 -5.61
CA PRO A 141 7.81 -4.50 -5.66
C PRO A 141 7.98 -5.04 -7.07
N LEU A 142 6.91 -5.03 -7.86
CA LEU A 142 6.96 -5.50 -9.25
C LEU A 142 7.88 -4.62 -10.10
N ALA A 143 7.81 -3.30 -9.94
CA ALA A 143 8.68 -2.37 -10.65
C ALA A 143 10.16 -2.61 -10.28
N LEU A 144 10.47 -2.81 -9.01
CA LEU A 144 11.83 -3.11 -8.55
C LEU A 144 12.34 -4.45 -9.10
N LEU A 145 11.49 -5.48 -9.16
CA LEU A 145 11.87 -6.77 -9.74
C LEU A 145 12.17 -6.65 -11.24
N ILE A 146 11.39 -5.88 -11.99
CA ILE A 146 11.64 -5.61 -13.42
C ILE A 146 12.98 -4.90 -13.59
N ILE A 147 13.26 -3.87 -12.80
CA ILE A 147 14.53 -3.14 -12.83
C ILE A 147 15.69 -4.09 -12.52
N ALA A 148 15.59 -4.91 -11.47
CA ALA A 148 16.60 -5.88 -11.11
C ALA A 148 16.86 -6.91 -12.24
N ALA A 149 15.80 -7.37 -12.91
CA ALA A 149 15.90 -8.29 -14.04
C ALA A 149 16.62 -7.65 -15.24
N ILE A 150 16.34 -6.37 -15.54
CA ILE A 150 17.02 -5.63 -16.61
C ILE A 150 18.51 -5.49 -16.32
N PHE A 151 18.88 -5.10 -15.08
CA PHE A 151 20.28 -5.00 -14.69
C PHE A 151 21.00 -6.36 -14.73
N GLY A 152 20.34 -7.43 -14.28
CA GLY A 152 20.86 -8.79 -14.38
C GLY A 152 21.10 -9.24 -15.82
N PHE A 153 20.18 -8.90 -16.72
CA PHE A 153 20.32 -9.20 -18.15
C PHE A 153 21.48 -8.43 -18.81
N ILE A 154 21.61 -7.13 -18.49
CA ILE A 154 22.73 -6.30 -18.99
C ILE A 154 24.07 -6.87 -18.48
N ALA A 155 24.18 -7.21 -17.21
CA ALA A 155 25.36 -7.82 -16.63
C ALA A 155 25.71 -9.16 -17.32
N PHE A 156 24.70 -10.01 -17.56
CA PHE A 156 24.88 -11.27 -18.28
C PHE A 156 25.45 -11.05 -19.70
N LEU A 157 24.91 -10.08 -20.46
CA LEU A 157 25.42 -9.75 -21.80
C LEU A 157 26.87 -9.26 -21.74
N PHE A 158 27.19 -8.42 -20.74
CA PHE A 158 28.54 -7.92 -20.56
C PHE A 158 29.55 -9.05 -20.29
N PHE A 159 29.23 -9.97 -19.40
CA PHE A 159 30.06 -11.14 -19.10
C PHE A 159 30.20 -12.07 -20.31
N LYS A 160 29.14 -12.28 -21.07
CA LYS A 160 29.17 -13.07 -22.31
C LYS A 160 30.12 -12.46 -23.34
N ASN A 161 30.00 -11.16 -23.56
CA ASN A 161 30.83 -10.45 -24.54
C ASN A 161 32.32 -10.41 -24.11
N SER A 162 32.60 -10.20 -22.83
CA SER A 162 33.97 -10.26 -22.29
C SER A 162 34.64 -11.62 -22.52
N LYS A 163 33.91 -12.72 -22.31
CA LYS A 163 34.44 -14.06 -22.57
C LYS A 163 34.72 -14.31 -24.05
N ILE A 164 33.86 -13.79 -24.96
CA ILE A 164 34.07 -13.93 -26.41
C ILE A 164 35.28 -13.13 -26.84
N ALA A 165 35.49 -11.93 -26.32
CA ALA A 165 36.66 -11.11 -26.60
C ALA A 165 37.95 -11.74 -26.12
N GLU A 166 37.94 -12.38 -24.95
CA GLU A 166 39.10 -13.13 -24.38
C GLU A 166 39.46 -14.36 -25.21
N MET A 167 38.46 -15.12 -25.67
CA MET A 167 38.68 -16.27 -26.57
C MET A 167 39.25 -15.83 -27.94
N ASN A 168 38.74 -14.76 -28.52
CA ASN A 168 39.21 -14.24 -29.78
C ASN A 168 40.69 -13.77 -29.70
N LYS A 169 41.12 -13.22 -28.56
CA LYS A 169 42.51 -12.85 -28.31
C LYS A 169 43.43 -14.05 -28.24
N LEU A 170 42.99 -15.18 -27.70
CA LEU A 170 43.76 -16.42 -27.60
C LEU A 170 43.93 -17.15 -28.96
N TRP A 171 43.06 -16.88 -29.94
CA TRP A 171 43.10 -17.49 -31.27
C TRP A 171 43.86 -16.60 -32.32
N SER A 172 44.11 -15.34 -32.00
CA SER A 172 44.78 -14.37 -32.90
C SER A 172 46.25 -14.11 -32.58
N GLY A 173 46.80 -14.75 -31.57
CA GLY A 173 48.23 -14.74 -31.18
C GLY A 173 48.87 -16.10 -31.35
#